data_29ee0eef2f82cd7cab668305a5d09b9a
#
_entry.id   29ee0eef2f82cd7cab668305a5d09b9a
#
_cell.length_a   1.000
_cell.length_b   1.000
_cell.length_c   1.000
_cell.angle_alpha   90.00
_cell.angle_beta   90.00
_cell.angle_gamma   90.00
#
_symmetry.space_group_name_H-M   'P 1'
#
loop_
_entity.id
_entity.type
_entity.pdbx_description
1 polymer ?
#
loop_
_entity_poly.entity_id
_entity_poly.type
_entity_poly.pdbx_seq_one_letter_code
_entity_poly.pdbx_strand_id
1 'polypeptide(L)'
;MVRNVAPLLREIDRMEFYCYETRELIKAKHRPLVFITSNNEKELPDAFLRRCFFHYIKFPDADTMKKIVDVHFPGLKKELLAAAMKTFYDVRNLPGLKKKPSTSELLDWLKLLVAEDISLDALQSKDNNAS
;
A
#
# COMPACT_ATOMS: atom_id res chain seq x y z
N MET A 1 -1.61 -18.49 -8.28
CA MET A 1 -1.06 -19.61 -7.50
C MET A 1 -1.19 -19.27 -6.04
N VAL A 2 -2.08 -19.93 -5.30
CA VAL A 2 -2.26 -19.68 -3.86
C VAL A 2 -1.10 -20.36 -3.16
N ARG A 3 -0.11 -19.59 -2.69
CA ARG A 3 0.93 -20.14 -1.82
C ARG A 3 0.25 -20.60 -0.53
N ASN A 4 0.38 -21.90 -0.25
CA ASN A 4 -0.14 -22.47 0.98
C ASN A 4 0.64 -21.87 2.16
N VAL A 5 -0.02 -21.05 2.97
CA VAL A 5 0.60 -20.37 4.13
C VAL A 5 0.70 -21.24 5.38
N ALA A 6 0.14 -22.45 5.34
CA ALA A 6 0.21 -23.39 6.45
C ALA A 6 1.64 -23.80 6.86
N PRO A 7 2.60 -23.98 5.93
CA PRO A 7 4.00 -24.24 6.29
C PRO A 7 4.62 -23.11 7.11
N LEU A 8 4.37 -21.84 6.71
CA LEU A 8 4.91 -20.67 7.40
C LEU A 8 4.46 -20.60 8.87
N LEU A 9 3.18 -20.87 9.15
CA LEU A 9 2.67 -20.88 10.53
C LEU A 9 3.34 -21.96 11.38
N ARG A 10 3.57 -23.15 10.80
CA ARG A 10 4.23 -24.24 11.50
C ARG A 10 5.69 -23.89 11.85
N GLU A 11 6.40 -23.25 10.92
CA GLU A 11 7.76 -22.80 11.13
C GLU A 11 7.84 -21.71 12.20
N ILE A 12 6.91 -20.77 12.20
CA ILE A 12 6.79 -19.73 13.24
C ILE A 12 6.46 -20.34 14.60
N ASP A 13 5.54 -21.30 14.69
CA ASP A 13 5.16 -21.94 15.93
C ASP A 13 6.32 -22.74 16.54
N ARG A 14 7.09 -23.43 15.71
CA ARG A 14 8.24 -24.25 16.12
C ARG A 14 9.53 -23.48 16.24
N MET A 15 9.58 -22.25 15.66
CA MET A 15 10.79 -21.44 15.55
C MET A 15 11.95 -22.18 14.89
N GLU A 16 11.61 -23.03 13.91
CA GLU A 16 12.56 -23.82 13.13
C GLU A 16 12.08 -23.93 11.68
N PHE A 17 13.01 -23.98 10.75
CA PHE A 17 12.72 -24.28 9.35
C PHE A 17 13.83 -25.14 8.74
N TYR A 18 13.46 -25.91 7.73
CA TYR A 18 14.41 -26.75 7.00
C TYR A 18 14.89 -26.02 5.75
N CYS A 19 16.21 -25.82 5.69
CA CYS A 19 16.87 -25.25 4.52
C CYS A 19 17.20 -26.37 3.53
N TYR A 20 16.52 -26.42 2.40
CA TYR A 20 16.69 -27.50 1.40
C TYR A 20 18.05 -27.44 0.71
N GLU A 21 18.62 -26.26 0.54
CA GLU A 21 19.90 -26.00 -0.13
C GLU A 21 21.06 -26.58 0.69
N THR A 22 21.06 -26.35 2.00
CA THR A 22 22.12 -26.84 2.91
C THR A 22 21.77 -28.17 3.57
N ARG A 23 20.52 -28.64 3.44
CA ARG A 23 19.93 -29.83 4.09
C ARG A 23 20.02 -29.79 5.62
N GLU A 24 19.92 -28.59 6.18
CA GLU A 24 20.00 -28.38 7.62
C GLU A 24 18.68 -27.92 8.21
N LEU A 25 18.41 -28.35 9.44
CA LEU A 25 17.33 -27.83 10.25
C LEU A 25 17.85 -26.65 11.07
N ILE A 26 17.42 -25.44 10.72
CA ILE A 26 17.81 -24.22 11.39
C ILE A 26 16.79 -23.90 12.49
N LYS A 27 17.27 -23.78 13.72
CA LYS A 27 16.45 -23.42 14.89
C LYS A 27 16.83 -22.04 15.39
N ALA A 28 15.82 -21.25 15.75
CA ALA A 28 16.03 -19.96 16.36
C ALA A 28 16.57 -20.14 17.79
N LYS A 29 17.66 -19.46 18.12
CA LYS A 29 18.21 -19.41 19.50
C LYS A 29 17.33 -18.57 20.44
N HIS A 30 16.72 -17.52 19.88
CA HIS A 30 15.81 -16.62 20.57
C HIS A 30 14.56 -16.46 19.73
N ARG A 31 13.41 -16.28 20.37
CA ARG A 31 12.14 -16.09 19.67
C ARG A 31 12.14 -14.73 18.96
N PRO A 32 12.09 -14.68 17.62
CA PRO A 32 12.02 -13.42 16.88
C PRO A 32 10.64 -12.77 17.03
N LEU A 33 10.59 -11.45 16.88
CA LEU A 33 9.36 -10.73 16.66
C LEU A 33 9.05 -10.79 15.15
N VAL A 34 7.87 -11.30 14.80
CA VAL A 34 7.47 -11.51 13.40
C VAL A 34 6.37 -10.52 13.03
N PHE A 35 6.59 -9.74 11.97
CA PHE A 35 5.57 -8.88 11.37
C PHE A 35 5.15 -9.46 10.03
N ILE A 36 3.84 -9.58 9.83
CA ILE A 36 3.26 -10.05 8.57
C ILE A 36 2.38 -8.95 8.03
N THR A 37 2.62 -8.53 6.78
CA THR A 37 1.80 -7.54 6.09
C THR A 37 0.99 -8.20 5.00
N SER A 38 -0.25 -7.73 4.80
CA SER A 38 -1.13 -8.17 3.74
C SER A 38 -1.87 -6.97 3.15
N ASN A 39 -2.03 -6.95 1.83
CA ASN A 39 -2.83 -5.95 1.13
C ASN A 39 -4.34 -6.27 1.09
N ASN A 40 -4.77 -7.26 1.84
CA ASN A 40 -6.18 -7.66 1.99
C ASN A 40 -6.87 -8.05 0.66
N GLU A 41 -6.13 -8.53 -0.33
CA GLU A 41 -6.72 -9.04 -1.59
C GLU A 41 -7.51 -10.34 -1.39
N LYS A 42 -7.21 -11.07 -0.30
CA LYS A 42 -7.91 -12.28 0.13
C LYS A 42 -8.04 -12.28 1.64
N GLU A 43 -9.11 -12.87 2.12
CA GLU A 43 -9.29 -13.10 3.55
C GLU A 43 -8.13 -13.93 4.12
N LEU A 44 -7.63 -13.48 5.27
CA LEU A 44 -6.59 -14.21 5.98
C LEU A 44 -7.21 -15.48 6.59
N PRO A 45 -6.53 -16.63 6.46
CA PRO A 45 -7.02 -17.87 7.09
C PRO A 45 -7.16 -17.69 8.61
N ASP A 46 -8.18 -18.32 9.19
CA ASP A 46 -8.43 -18.32 10.65
C ASP A 46 -7.21 -18.73 11.48
N ALA A 47 -6.37 -19.59 10.93
CA ALA A 47 -5.12 -19.99 11.55
C ALA A 47 -4.16 -18.84 11.83
N PHE A 48 -4.17 -17.79 11.00
CA PHE A 48 -3.42 -16.54 11.24
C PHE A 48 -4.10 -15.69 12.29
N LEU A 49 -5.41 -15.48 12.16
CA LEU A 49 -6.17 -14.61 13.05
C LEU A 49 -6.05 -15.04 14.51
N ARG A 50 -5.97 -16.34 14.77
CA ARG A 50 -5.83 -16.90 16.13
C ARG A 50 -4.43 -16.79 16.73
N ARG A 51 -3.40 -16.53 15.89
CA ARG A 51 -1.99 -16.51 16.30
C ARG A 51 -1.35 -15.13 16.25
N CYS A 52 -2.02 -14.16 15.63
CA CYS A 52 -1.48 -12.83 15.40
C CYS A 52 -2.29 -11.77 16.13
N PHE A 53 -1.61 -10.75 16.63
CA PHE A 53 -2.27 -9.48 16.91
C PHE A 53 -2.54 -8.80 15.59
N PHE A 54 -3.80 -8.51 15.32
CA PHE A 54 -4.23 -7.95 14.06
C PHE A 54 -4.35 -6.44 14.15
N HIS A 55 -3.73 -5.73 13.23
CA HIS A 55 -3.86 -4.29 13.09
C HIS A 55 -4.25 -3.93 11.66
N TYR A 56 -5.40 -3.30 11.51
CA TYR A 56 -5.87 -2.83 10.21
C TYR A 56 -5.38 -1.41 9.95
N ILE A 57 -4.55 -1.25 8.92
CA ILE A 57 -4.07 0.06 8.48
C ILE A 57 -5.11 0.64 7.50
N LYS A 58 -5.84 1.66 7.96
CA LYS A 58 -6.79 2.37 7.11
C LYS A 58 -6.06 3.17 6.04
N PHE A 59 -6.70 3.31 4.88
CA PHE A 59 -6.20 4.23 3.87
C PHE A 59 -6.18 5.66 4.44
N PRO A 60 -5.11 6.45 4.20
CA PRO A 60 -4.99 7.79 4.73
C PRO A 60 -6.16 8.69 4.31
N ASP A 61 -6.65 9.49 5.23
CA ASP A 61 -7.54 10.59 4.92
C ASP A 61 -6.79 11.73 4.20
N ALA A 62 -7.52 12.75 3.72
CA ALA A 62 -6.94 13.83 2.94
C ALA A 62 -5.85 14.61 3.70
N ASP A 63 -6.02 14.81 5.01
CA ASP A 63 -5.06 15.56 5.82
C ASP A 63 -3.79 14.76 6.08
N THR A 64 -3.92 13.47 6.36
CA THR A 64 -2.79 12.56 6.49
C THR A 64 -2.06 12.41 5.15
N MET A 65 -2.79 12.31 4.05
CA MET A 65 -2.21 12.21 2.71
C MET A 65 -1.41 13.46 2.35
N LYS A 66 -1.90 14.66 2.68
CA LYS A 66 -1.14 15.91 2.50
C LYS A 66 0.20 15.87 3.23
N LYS A 67 0.21 15.43 4.50
CA LYS A 67 1.45 15.27 5.27
C LYS A 67 2.42 14.29 4.61
N ILE A 68 1.91 13.19 4.07
CA ILE A 68 2.73 12.20 3.33
C ILE A 68 3.35 12.87 2.09
N VAL A 69 2.53 13.58 1.30
CA VAL A 69 3.02 14.28 0.11
C VAL A 69 4.04 15.36 0.46
N ASP A 70 3.81 16.14 1.52
CA ASP A 70 4.74 17.20 1.97
C ASP A 70 6.13 16.65 2.32
N VAL A 71 6.20 15.43 2.87
CA VAL A 71 7.48 14.75 3.17
C VAL A 71 8.22 14.36 1.88
N HIS A 72 7.49 13.90 0.86
CA HIS A 72 8.09 13.43 -0.41
C HIS A 72 8.37 14.57 -1.39
N PHE A 73 7.57 15.62 -1.34
CA PHE A 73 7.64 16.78 -2.26
C PHE A 73 7.62 18.10 -1.46
N PRO A 74 8.69 18.39 -0.69
CA PRO A 74 8.75 19.63 0.06
C PRO A 74 8.73 20.83 -0.91
N GLY A 75 7.79 21.76 -0.69
CA GLY A 75 7.65 22.96 -1.53
C GLY A 75 6.75 22.80 -2.76
N LEU A 76 6.02 21.69 -2.89
CA LEU A 76 5.00 21.57 -3.93
C LEU A 76 3.96 22.69 -3.83
N LYS A 77 3.61 23.29 -4.98
CA LYS A 77 2.60 24.37 -5.04
C LYS A 77 1.28 23.85 -4.47
N LYS A 78 0.70 24.61 -3.55
CA LYS A 78 -0.54 24.21 -2.83
C LYS A 78 -1.72 23.97 -3.77
N GLU A 79 -1.79 24.75 -4.84
CA GLU A 79 -2.84 24.67 -5.86
C GLU A 79 -2.73 23.34 -6.62
N LEU A 80 -1.51 22.95 -7.03
CA LEU A 80 -1.24 21.70 -7.73
C LEU A 80 -1.56 20.51 -6.81
N LEU A 81 -1.12 20.57 -5.55
CA LEU A 81 -1.44 19.56 -4.56
C LEU A 81 -2.94 19.40 -4.38
N ALA A 82 -3.68 20.49 -4.24
CA ALA A 82 -5.13 20.45 -4.03
C ALA A 82 -5.85 19.85 -5.25
N ALA A 83 -5.47 20.23 -6.47
CA ALA A 83 -6.05 19.70 -7.71
C ALA A 83 -5.74 18.20 -7.86
N ALA A 84 -4.49 17.78 -7.66
CA ALA A 84 -4.09 16.39 -7.74
C ALA A 84 -4.80 15.53 -6.69
N MET A 85 -4.89 16.00 -5.45
CA MET A 85 -5.61 15.31 -4.37
C MET A 85 -7.09 15.12 -4.70
N LYS A 86 -7.75 16.17 -5.20
CA LYS A 86 -9.15 16.08 -5.62
C LYS A 86 -9.32 15.00 -6.68
N THR A 87 -8.59 15.11 -7.79
CA THR A 87 -8.67 14.14 -8.89
C THR A 87 -8.36 12.71 -8.42
N PHE A 88 -7.36 12.54 -7.56
CA PHE A 88 -7.02 11.23 -7.01
C PHE A 88 -8.16 10.60 -6.21
N TYR A 89 -8.80 11.36 -5.32
CA TYR A 89 -9.92 10.85 -4.53
C TYR A 89 -11.17 10.65 -5.38
N ASP A 90 -11.41 11.49 -6.38
CA ASP A 90 -12.52 11.32 -7.31
C ASP A 90 -12.35 9.99 -8.08
N VAL A 91 -11.17 9.74 -8.65
CA VAL A 91 -10.85 8.46 -9.30
C VAL A 91 -10.97 7.29 -8.33
N ARG A 92 -10.42 7.40 -7.12
CA ARG A 92 -10.47 6.34 -6.12
C ARG A 92 -11.89 5.97 -5.70
N ASN A 93 -12.81 6.93 -5.74
CA ASN A 93 -14.21 6.76 -5.35
C ASN A 93 -15.13 6.32 -6.51
N LEU A 94 -14.60 6.21 -7.72
CA LEU A 94 -15.38 5.71 -8.86
C LEU A 94 -15.94 4.32 -8.56
N PRO A 95 -17.25 4.10 -8.80
CA PRO A 95 -17.83 2.77 -8.65
C PRO A 95 -17.30 1.82 -9.73
N GLY A 96 -17.12 0.55 -9.36
CA GLY A 96 -16.69 -0.49 -10.31
C GLY A 96 -15.18 -0.62 -10.54
N LEU A 97 -14.35 0.17 -9.88
CA LEU A 97 -12.89 -0.03 -9.93
C LEU A 97 -12.51 -1.36 -9.26
N LYS A 98 -11.91 -2.26 -10.04
CA LYS A 98 -11.36 -3.53 -9.53
C LYS A 98 -10.24 -3.32 -8.52
N LYS A 99 -9.44 -2.28 -8.71
CA LYS A 99 -8.32 -1.90 -7.81
C LYS A 99 -8.35 -0.39 -7.62
N LYS A 100 -8.47 0.02 -6.37
CA LYS A 100 -8.41 1.45 -6.01
C LYS A 100 -6.95 1.92 -6.01
N PRO A 101 -6.64 3.12 -6.55
CA PRO A 101 -5.27 3.63 -6.55
C PRO A 101 -4.73 3.75 -5.12
N SER A 102 -3.45 3.43 -4.96
CA SER A 102 -2.71 3.44 -3.71
C SER A 102 -1.99 4.77 -3.48
N THR A 103 -1.43 4.96 -2.29
CA THR A 103 -0.58 6.12 -1.96
C THR A 103 0.65 6.18 -2.86
N SER A 104 1.27 5.04 -3.19
CA SER A 104 2.43 4.98 -4.09
C SER A 104 2.09 5.50 -5.48
N GLU A 105 0.93 5.09 -6.02
CA GLU A 105 0.46 5.56 -7.33
C GLU A 105 0.19 7.07 -7.34
N LEU A 106 -0.29 7.65 -6.24
CA LEU A 106 -0.40 9.10 -6.10
C LEU A 106 0.97 9.79 -6.14
N LEU A 107 1.94 9.26 -5.38
CA LEU A 107 3.29 9.84 -5.34
C LEU A 107 3.99 9.74 -6.70
N ASP A 108 3.88 8.61 -7.39
CA ASP A 108 4.42 8.43 -8.74
C ASP A 108 3.77 9.38 -9.74
N TRP A 109 2.47 9.56 -9.67
CA TRP A 109 1.76 10.51 -10.51
C TRP A 109 2.18 11.96 -10.24
N LEU A 110 2.28 12.37 -8.97
CA LEU A 110 2.78 13.70 -8.60
C LEU A 110 4.21 13.93 -9.11
N LYS A 111 5.07 12.91 -9.02
CA LYS A 111 6.43 12.97 -9.57
C LYS A 111 6.43 13.27 -11.07
N LEU A 112 5.55 12.64 -11.83
CA LEU A 112 5.41 12.90 -13.26
C LEU A 112 4.88 14.31 -13.53
N LEU A 113 3.85 14.77 -12.79
CA LEU A 113 3.31 16.13 -12.95
C LEU A 113 4.37 17.21 -12.70
N VAL A 114 5.21 17.00 -11.68
CA VAL A 114 6.30 17.94 -11.37
C VAL A 114 7.40 17.89 -12.43
N ALA A 115 7.75 16.70 -12.93
CA ALA A 115 8.81 16.53 -13.92
C ALA A 115 8.45 17.12 -15.29
N GLU A 116 7.17 17.07 -15.66
CA GLU A 116 6.68 17.59 -16.93
C GLU A 116 6.22 19.05 -16.87
N ASP A 117 6.38 19.73 -15.70
CA ASP A 117 5.92 21.11 -15.45
C ASP A 117 4.46 21.34 -15.90
N ILE A 118 3.62 20.31 -15.69
CA ILE A 118 2.21 20.34 -16.12
C ILE A 118 1.49 21.42 -15.33
N SER A 119 0.96 22.40 -16.06
CA SER A 119 0.18 23.49 -15.48
C SER A 119 -1.17 22.98 -14.94
N LEU A 120 -1.70 23.70 -13.94
CA LEU A 120 -3.03 23.44 -13.36
C LEU A 120 -4.15 23.40 -14.41
N ASP A 121 -4.02 24.22 -15.46
CA ASP A 121 -5.02 24.31 -16.54
C ASP A 121 -5.18 23.01 -17.31
N ALA A 122 -4.08 22.25 -17.47
CA ALA A 122 -4.12 20.96 -18.15
C ALA A 122 -4.81 19.86 -17.32
N LEU A 123 -4.80 19.97 -15.99
CA LEU A 123 -5.52 19.03 -15.11
C LEU A 123 -7.02 19.32 -15.05
N GLN A 124 -7.40 20.62 -15.14
CA GLN A 124 -8.79 21.04 -15.05
C GLN A 124 -9.56 20.91 -16.38
N SER A 125 -8.85 20.93 -17.52
CA SER A 125 -9.49 20.83 -18.84
C SER A 125 -10.03 19.44 -19.18
N LYS A 126 -9.64 18.38 -18.46
CA LYS A 126 -10.19 17.02 -18.66
C LYS A 126 -11.55 16.80 -18.03
N ASP A 127 -11.96 17.60 -17.06
CA ASP A 127 -13.29 17.47 -16.42
C ASP A 127 -14.43 18.01 -17.32
N ASN A 128 -14.10 18.85 -18.32
CA ASN A 128 -15.10 19.47 -19.20
C ASN A 128 -15.42 18.65 -20.47
N ASN A 129 -14.75 17.54 -20.73
CA ASN A 129 -14.96 16.71 -21.93
C ASN A 129 -15.68 15.39 -21.66
N ALA A 130 -16.28 15.22 -20.48
CA ALA A 130 -17.09 14.07 -20.11
C ALA A 130 -18.57 14.50 -19.92
N SER A 131 -19.14 15.15 -20.94
CA SER A 131 -20.58 15.39 -21.05
C SER A 131 -21.10 14.83 -22.33
#